data_fee4081b3972f1e25514f8ce38c834fb
#
_entry.id   fee4081b3972f1e25514f8ce38c834fb
#
_cell.length_a   1.000
_cell.length_b   1.000
_cell.length_c   1.000
_cell.angle_alpha   90.00
_cell.angle_beta   90.00
_cell.angle_gamma   90.00
#
_symmetry.space_group_name_H-M   'P 1'
#
loop_
_entity.id
_entity.type
_entity.pdbx_description
1 polymer ?
#
loop_
_entity_poly.entity_id
_entity_poly.type
_entity_poly.pdbx_seq_one_letter_code
_entity_poly.pdbx_strand_id
1 'polypeptide(L)'
;YKRQDNKEGCKMIWRSQIVLAEGLLDFYLHEVSKYCMFQMFCGNWEKSPKYDSFLVPMSKVEEAVSVASSNEWFFEYLNHRFSRDVFLSVESMRDQLNLIGIGFIPVMVKAFPRDKEEISKKDGTKIVEELFRRRNEIAHQNDRSHETAVQTDITRDFVGVYINNIECIVNAVDERIEEKDLNI
;
A
#
# COMPACT_ATOMS: atom_id res chain seq x y z
N TYR A 1 25.04 -20.95 25.72
CA TYR A 1 25.29 -20.73 24.28
C TYR A 1 24.04 -21.05 23.45
N LYS A 2 23.52 -22.29 23.41
CA LYS A 2 22.37 -22.70 22.56
C LYS A 2 21.07 -21.89 22.77
N ARG A 3 20.81 -21.35 23.96
CA ARG A 3 19.56 -20.62 24.26
C ARG A 3 19.62 -19.16 23.79
N GLN A 4 20.79 -18.58 23.71
CA GLN A 4 21.02 -17.23 23.26
C GLN A 4 21.00 -17.13 21.73
N ASP A 5 21.59 -18.11 21.04
CA ASP A 5 21.57 -18.23 19.57
C ASP A 5 20.15 -18.39 19.02
N ASN A 6 19.30 -19.15 19.76
CA ASN A 6 17.90 -19.34 19.35
C ASN A 6 17.08 -18.03 19.46
N LYS A 7 17.39 -17.17 20.43
CA LYS A 7 16.70 -15.89 20.63
C LYS A 7 17.04 -14.88 19.54
N GLU A 8 18.30 -14.81 19.12
CA GLU A 8 18.73 -13.93 18.03
C GLU A 8 18.20 -14.44 16.68
N GLY A 9 18.17 -15.76 16.45
CA GLY A 9 17.54 -16.36 15.27
C GLY A 9 16.05 -15.99 15.15
N CYS A 10 15.30 -16.00 16.25
CA CYS A 10 13.90 -15.56 16.28
C CYS A 10 13.77 -14.08 15.90
N LYS A 11 14.64 -13.20 16.40
CA LYS A 11 14.60 -11.77 16.07
C LYS A 11 14.88 -11.50 14.60
N MET A 12 15.75 -12.28 13.96
CA MET A 12 15.97 -12.20 12.51
C MET A 12 14.72 -12.59 11.72
N ILE A 13 14.04 -13.66 12.11
CA ILE A 13 12.77 -14.07 11.50
C ILE A 13 11.72 -12.97 11.65
N TRP A 14 11.57 -12.38 12.82
CA TRP A 14 10.62 -11.30 13.10
C TRP A 14 10.88 -10.06 12.23
N ARG A 15 12.13 -9.66 12.02
CA ARG A 15 12.50 -8.58 11.09
C ARG A 15 12.12 -8.93 9.65
N SER A 16 12.40 -10.17 9.23
CA SER A 16 12.03 -10.63 7.90
C SER A 16 10.52 -10.61 7.68
N GLN A 17 9.72 -10.96 8.70
CA GLN A 17 8.26 -10.88 8.63
C GLN A 17 7.76 -9.45 8.40
N ILE A 18 8.36 -8.44 9.05
CA ILE A 18 8.03 -7.02 8.82
C ILE A 18 8.29 -6.63 7.35
N VAL A 19 9.49 -6.93 6.84
CA VAL A 19 9.84 -6.58 5.46
C VAL A 19 8.94 -7.28 4.45
N LEU A 20 8.62 -8.55 4.70
CA LEU A 20 7.74 -9.33 3.84
C LEU A 20 6.31 -8.81 3.87
N ALA A 21 5.77 -8.51 5.06
CA ALA A 21 4.40 -7.99 5.21
C ALA A 21 4.20 -6.66 4.49
N GLU A 22 5.17 -5.74 4.59
CA GLU A 22 5.14 -4.48 3.83
C GLU A 22 5.28 -4.71 2.31
N GLY A 23 6.11 -5.66 1.89
CA GLY A 23 6.20 -6.03 0.48
C GLY A 23 4.89 -6.60 -0.07
N LEU A 24 4.15 -7.37 0.73
CA LEU A 24 2.81 -7.86 0.39
C LEU A 24 1.78 -6.73 0.34
N LEU A 25 1.83 -5.77 1.25
CA LEU A 25 0.99 -4.58 1.21
C LEU A 25 1.24 -3.75 -0.05
N ASP A 26 2.50 -3.52 -0.41
CA ASP A 26 2.86 -2.80 -1.63
C ASP A 26 2.32 -3.52 -2.88
N PHE A 27 2.56 -4.81 -3.00
CA PHE A 27 2.03 -5.64 -4.07
C PHE A 27 0.49 -5.58 -4.15
N TYR A 28 -0.19 -5.71 -3.02
CA TYR A 28 -1.65 -5.60 -2.94
C TYR A 28 -2.13 -4.24 -3.45
N LEU A 29 -1.53 -3.14 -3.01
CA LEU A 29 -1.90 -1.79 -3.46
C LEU A 29 -1.68 -1.60 -4.96
N HIS A 30 -0.64 -2.23 -5.53
CA HIS A 30 -0.43 -2.26 -6.98
C HIS A 30 -1.57 -2.96 -7.72
N GLU A 31 -1.95 -4.17 -7.29
CA GLU A 31 -3.00 -4.96 -7.95
C GLU A 31 -4.37 -4.27 -7.86
N VAL A 32 -4.71 -3.78 -6.67
CA VAL A 32 -5.95 -3.00 -6.45
C VAL A 32 -5.98 -1.75 -7.32
N SER A 33 -4.85 -1.04 -7.41
CA SER A 33 -4.78 0.18 -8.21
C SER A 33 -5.03 -0.09 -9.70
N LYS A 34 -4.44 -1.15 -10.22
CA LYS A 34 -4.67 -1.58 -11.61
C LYS A 34 -6.12 -1.96 -11.85
N TYR A 35 -6.70 -2.74 -10.95
CA TYR A 35 -8.10 -3.13 -11.02
C TYR A 35 -9.03 -1.90 -11.04
N CYS A 36 -8.92 -1.01 -10.07
CA CYS A 36 -9.79 0.16 -9.97
C CYS A 36 -9.65 1.11 -11.18
N MET A 37 -8.41 1.36 -11.62
CA MET A 37 -8.17 2.18 -12.81
C MET A 37 -8.77 1.56 -14.06
N PHE A 38 -8.69 0.24 -14.18
CA PHE A 38 -9.27 -0.49 -15.32
C PHE A 38 -10.80 -0.46 -15.29
N GLN A 39 -11.43 -0.59 -14.11
CA GLN A 39 -12.90 -0.47 -13.97
C GLN A 39 -13.38 0.93 -14.40
N MET A 40 -12.68 2.00 -13.99
CA MET A 40 -12.98 3.37 -14.42
C MET A 40 -12.77 3.56 -15.93
N PHE A 41 -11.73 2.95 -16.49
CA PHE A 41 -11.43 3.02 -17.93
C PHE A 41 -12.50 2.32 -18.76
N CYS A 42 -12.96 1.16 -18.32
CA CYS A 42 -14.05 0.42 -18.98
C CYS A 42 -15.44 1.06 -18.81
N GLY A 43 -15.55 2.10 -17.97
CA GLY A 43 -16.84 2.75 -17.68
C GLY A 43 -17.73 1.99 -16.70
N ASN A 44 -17.18 0.97 -16.02
CA ASN A 44 -17.90 0.22 -14.99
C ASN A 44 -18.00 1.02 -13.69
N TRP A 45 -17.02 1.86 -13.40
CA TRP A 45 -17.01 2.73 -12.23
C TRP A 45 -17.05 4.22 -12.62
N GLU A 46 -17.60 5.02 -11.72
CA GLU A 46 -17.47 6.47 -11.82
C GLU A 46 -16.01 6.89 -11.66
N LYS A 47 -15.55 7.77 -12.55
CA LYS A 47 -14.18 8.28 -12.55
C LYS A 47 -13.89 9.11 -11.31
N SER A 48 -12.73 8.90 -10.71
CA SER A 48 -12.27 9.76 -9.63
C SER A 48 -11.91 11.16 -10.14
N PRO A 49 -11.93 12.19 -9.29
CA PRO A 49 -11.49 13.54 -9.68
C PRO A 49 -10.04 13.61 -10.21
N LYS A 50 -9.19 12.66 -9.80
CA LYS A 50 -7.79 12.55 -10.25
C LYS A 50 -7.63 11.74 -11.52
N TYR A 51 -8.64 10.96 -11.95
CA TYR A 51 -8.56 10.11 -13.12
C TYR A 51 -8.24 10.90 -14.40
N ASP A 52 -8.91 12.02 -14.63
CA ASP A 52 -8.73 12.84 -15.83
C ASP A 52 -7.35 13.50 -15.93
N SER A 53 -6.63 13.58 -14.80
CA SER A 53 -5.24 14.06 -14.76
C SER A 53 -4.20 12.94 -14.93
N PHE A 54 -4.62 11.68 -15.07
CA PHE A 54 -3.72 10.56 -15.27
C PHE A 54 -3.15 10.57 -16.69
N LEU A 55 -1.83 10.76 -16.79
CA LEU A 55 -1.18 10.95 -18.08
C LEU A 55 -0.80 9.62 -18.73
N VAL A 56 -1.21 9.47 -19.97
CA VAL A 56 -0.82 8.35 -20.84
C VAL A 56 0.06 8.90 -21.98
N PRO A 57 1.25 8.32 -22.24
CA PRO A 57 2.09 8.75 -23.35
C PRO A 57 1.36 8.60 -24.69
N MET A 58 1.55 9.57 -25.60
CA MET A 58 0.90 9.56 -26.91
C MET A 58 1.21 8.31 -27.72
N SER A 59 2.43 7.78 -27.64
CA SER A 59 2.81 6.52 -28.29
C SER A 59 1.94 5.33 -27.87
N LYS A 60 1.48 5.29 -26.59
CA LYS A 60 0.57 4.25 -26.13
C LYS A 60 -0.86 4.46 -26.60
N VAL A 61 -1.28 5.70 -26.80
CA VAL A 61 -2.56 6.02 -27.42
C VAL A 61 -2.56 5.63 -28.91
N GLU A 62 -1.48 5.89 -29.63
CA GLU A 62 -1.32 5.47 -31.02
C GLU A 62 -1.35 3.95 -31.19
N GLU A 63 -0.66 3.21 -30.29
CA GLU A 63 -0.71 1.74 -30.22
C GLU A 63 -2.15 1.25 -29.99
N ALA A 64 -2.84 1.82 -29.01
CA ALA A 64 -4.22 1.49 -28.67
C ALA A 64 -5.19 1.68 -29.85
N VAL A 65 -5.06 2.79 -30.58
CA VAL A 65 -5.89 3.10 -31.78
C VAL A 65 -5.63 2.12 -32.91
N SER A 66 -4.39 1.64 -33.08
CA SER A 66 -4.04 0.68 -34.11
C SER A 66 -4.57 -0.74 -33.87
N VAL A 67 -4.79 -1.10 -32.60
CA VAL A 67 -5.27 -2.44 -32.16
C VAL A 67 -6.78 -2.45 -31.83
N ALA A 68 -7.51 -1.54 -32.26
CA ALA A 68 -8.91 -1.07 -32.17
C ALA A 68 -10.03 -1.95 -31.53
N SER A 69 -9.76 -3.04 -30.80
CA SER A 69 -10.84 -3.92 -30.32
C SER A 69 -10.74 -4.40 -28.85
N SER A 70 -9.71 -4.02 -28.09
CA SER A 70 -9.53 -4.50 -26.71
C SER A 70 -9.10 -3.37 -25.79
N ASN A 71 -9.62 -3.36 -24.56
CA ASN A 71 -9.18 -2.47 -23.49
C ASN A 71 -7.89 -2.97 -22.80
N GLU A 72 -7.36 -4.12 -23.20
CA GLU A 72 -6.20 -4.78 -22.55
C GLU A 72 -4.93 -3.92 -22.58
N TRP A 73 -4.72 -3.13 -23.65
CA TRP A 73 -3.59 -2.22 -23.76
C TRP A 73 -3.46 -1.29 -22.55
N PHE A 74 -4.60 -0.85 -21.98
CA PHE A 74 -4.59 0.04 -20.82
C PHE A 74 -4.14 -0.69 -19.57
N PHE A 75 -4.58 -1.94 -19.39
CA PHE A 75 -4.12 -2.78 -18.28
C PHE A 75 -2.62 -3.09 -18.37
N GLU A 76 -2.12 -3.39 -19.57
CA GLU A 76 -0.68 -3.57 -19.81
C GLU A 76 0.10 -2.28 -19.53
N TYR A 77 -0.44 -1.13 -19.94
CA TYR A 77 0.14 0.16 -19.63
C TYR A 77 0.22 0.41 -18.13
N LEU A 78 -0.83 0.12 -17.36
CA LEU A 78 -0.85 0.25 -15.90
C LEU A 78 0.19 -0.65 -15.25
N ASN A 79 0.34 -1.90 -15.70
CA ASN A 79 1.39 -2.81 -15.23
C ASN A 79 2.79 -2.20 -15.37
N HIS A 80 3.06 -1.64 -16.54
CA HIS A 80 4.36 -0.99 -16.78
C HIS A 80 4.51 0.33 -16.00
N ARG A 81 3.44 1.14 -15.94
CA ARG A 81 3.46 2.46 -15.31
C ARG A 81 3.71 2.37 -13.80
N PHE A 82 3.07 1.43 -13.12
CA PHE A 82 3.20 1.26 -11.68
C PHE A 82 4.40 0.39 -11.26
N SER A 83 5.03 -0.36 -12.17
CA SER A 83 6.07 -1.34 -11.84
C SER A 83 7.29 -0.79 -11.08
N ARG A 84 7.50 0.51 -11.06
CA ARG A 84 8.62 1.18 -10.38
C ARG A 84 8.20 2.05 -9.22
N ASP A 85 6.91 2.20 -9.01
CA ASP A 85 6.37 3.01 -7.92
C ASP A 85 6.38 2.20 -6.61
N VAL A 86 6.38 2.88 -5.48
CA VAL A 86 6.24 2.28 -4.14
C VAL A 86 5.13 3.01 -3.41
N PHE A 87 4.07 2.30 -3.01
CA PHE A 87 2.86 2.90 -2.45
C PHE A 87 2.79 2.85 -0.92
N LEU A 88 3.92 2.69 -0.25
CA LEU A 88 4.00 2.47 1.20
C LEU A 88 4.16 3.75 2.02
N SER A 89 4.69 4.85 1.46
CA SER A 89 4.77 6.11 2.19
C SER A 89 3.37 6.75 2.32
N VAL A 90 3.19 7.59 3.35
CA VAL A 90 1.92 8.33 3.54
C VAL A 90 1.54 9.12 2.29
N GLU A 91 2.51 9.75 1.64
CA GLU A 91 2.26 10.57 0.45
C GLU A 91 1.88 9.69 -0.74
N SER A 92 2.68 8.67 -1.07
CA SER A 92 2.42 7.79 -2.21
C SER A 92 1.12 6.99 -2.03
N MET A 93 0.87 6.44 -0.84
CA MET A 93 -0.38 5.74 -0.55
C MET A 93 -1.60 6.67 -0.67
N ARG A 94 -1.51 7.91 -0.14
CA ARG A 94 -2.57 8.90 -0.28
C ARG A 94 -2.87 9.25 -1.72
N ASP A 95 -1.83 9.50 -2.49
CA ASP A 95 -1.98 9.87 -3.89
C ASP A 95 -2.60 8.73 -4.69
N GLN A 96 -2.16 7.49 -4.44
CA GLN A 96 -2.68 6.32 -5.11
C GLN A 96 -4.14 6.01 -4.73
N LEU A 97 -4.49 5.99 -3.43
CA LEU A 97 -5.86 5.74 -2.99
C LEU A 97 -6.83 6.84 -3.46
N ASN A 98 -6.36 8.10 -3.54
CA ASN A 98 -7.17 9.18 -4.10
C ASN A 98 -7.31 9.06 -5.64
N LEU A 99 -6.27 8.60 -6.35
CA LEU A 99 -6.32 8.35 -7.79
C LEU A 99 -7.40 7.30 -8.13
N ILE A 100 -7.44 6.21 -7.40
CA ILE A 100 -8.42 5.13 -7.61
C ILE A 100 -9.81 5.42 -7.00
N GLY A 101 -9.97 6.59 -6.38
CA GLY A 101 -11.28 7.10 -5.93
C GLY A 101 -11.85 6.44 -4.67
N ILE A 102 -11.05 5.71 -3.88
CA ILE A 102 -11.50 5.18 -2.59
C ILE A 102 -11.10 6.08 -1.41
N GLY A 103 -10.11 6.96 -1.63
CA GLY A 103 -9.70 8.00 -0.70
C GLY A 103 -8.85 7.53 0.49
N PHE A 104 -7.71 8.19 0.73
CA PHE A 104 -6.83 7.85 1.85
C PHE A 104 -7.50 8.07 3.22
N ILE A 105 -8.17 9.21 3.41
CA ILE A 105 -8.79 9.54 4.70
C ILE A 105 -9.90 8.55 5.06
N PRO A 106 -10.88 8.26 4.18
CA PRO A 106 -11.88 7.23 4.44
C PRO A 106 -11.30 5.87 4.82
N VAL A 107 -10.23 5.43 4.13
CA VAL A 107 -9.53 4.18 4.47
C VAL A 107 -8.92 4.25 5.86
N MET A 108 -8.23 5.34 6.24
CA MET A 108 -7.64 5.48 7.58
C MET A 108 -8.68 5.52 8.69
N VAL A 109 -9.81 6.20 8.47
CA VAL A 109 -10.92 6.25 9.43
C VAL A 109 -11.53 4.87 9.65
N LYS A 110 -11.67 4.09 8.58
CA LYS A 110 -12.23 2.75 8.61
C LYS A 110 -11.26 1.74 9.24
N ALA A 111 -9.98 1.80 8.88
CA ALA A 111 -8.95 0.90 9.41
C ALA A 111 -8.68 1.13 10.91
N PHE A 112 -8.74 2.38 11.37
CA PHE A 112 -8.37 2.78 12.73
C PHE A 112 -9.43 3.65 13.39
N PRO A 113 -10.64 3.11 13.65
CA PRO A 113 -11.77 3.88 14.17
C PRO A 113 -11.49 4.44 15.57
N ARG A 114 -11.85 5.70 15.81
CA ARG A 114 -11.84 6.41 17.08
C ARG A 114 -13.14 7.17 17.26
N ASP A 115 -13.35 7.72 18.44
CA ASP A 115 -14.57 8.50 18.76
C ASP A 115 -14.80 9.71 17.82
N LYS A 116 -13.70 10.25 17.25
CA LYS A 116 -13.74 11.38 16.33
C LYS A 116 -12.94 11.05 15.06
N GLU A 117 -13.49 11.38 13.91
CA GLU A 117 -12.88 11.17 12.60
C GLU A 117 -11.49 11.79 12.48
N GLU A 118 -11.30 13.01 12.99
CA GLU A 118 -10.00 13.68 12.99
C GLU A 118 -8.91 12.92 13.78
N ILE A 119 -9.30 12.23 14.86
CA ILE A 119 -8.37 11.40 15.63
C ILE A 119 -8.04 10.14 14.84
N SER A 120 -9.04 9.47 14.25
CA SER A 120 -8.84 8.29 13.39
C SER A 120 -7.89 8.58 12.24
N LYS A 121 -8.12 9.70 11.54
CA LYS A 121 -7.27 10.18 10.45
C LYS A 121 -5.82 10.40 10.91
N LYS A 122 -5.63 11.09 12.03
CA LYS A 122 -4.31 11.39 12.58
C LYS A 122 -3.57 10.11 13.00
N ASP A 123 -4.25 9.23 13.73
CA ASP A 123 -3.69 7.97 14.20
C ASP A 123 -3.35 7.05 13.02
N GLY A 124 -4.26 6.90 12.05
CA GLY A 124 -4.02 6.09 10.85
C GLY A 124 -2.84 6.62 10.01
N THR A 125 -2.75 7.94 9.83
CA THR A 125 -1.60 8.54 9.13
C THR A 125 -0.29 8.23 9.86
N LYS A 126 -0.26 8.37 11.19
CA LYS A 126 0.92 8.06 12.00
C LYS A 126 1.29 6.57 11.94
N ILE A 127 0.30 5.69 11.94
CA ILE A 127 0.54 4.23 11.81
C ILE A 127 1.22 3.93 10.46
N VAL A 128 0.71 4.46 9.34
CA VAL A 128 1.33 4.26 8.01
C VAL A 128 2.77 4.80 8.00
N GLU A 129 3.00 5.98 8.59
CA GLU A 129 4.34 6.55 8.69
C GLU A 129 5.30 5.66 9.49
N GLU A 130 4.85 5.11 10.62
CA GLU A 130 5.65 4.21 11.47
C GLU A 130 5.91 2.85 10.78
N LEU A 131 4.92 2.28 10.07
CA LEU A 131 5.08 1.05 9.28
C LEU A 131 6.20 1.24 8.26
N PHE A 132 6.11 2.26 7.42
CA PHE A 132 7.09 2.55 6.37
C PHE A 132 8.48 2.86 6.94
N ARG A 133 8.58 3.68 7.99
CA ARG A 133 9.83 3.99 8.65
C ARG A 133 10.51 2.74 9.21
N ARG A 134 9.76 1.91 9.93
CA ARG A 134 10.29 0.72 10.59
C ARG A 134 10.81 -0.33 9.58
N ARG A 135 10.07 -0.54 8.50
CA ARG A 135 10.50 -1.42 7.40
C ARG A 135 11.80 -0.94 6.77
N ASN A 136 11.92 0.37 6.53
CA ASN A 136 13.11 0.95 5.92
C ASN A 136 14.34 0.83 6.84
N GLU A 137 14.20 1.05 8.14
CA GLU A 137 15.28 0.84 9.11
C GLU A 137 15.77 -0.61 9.08
N ILE A 138 14.87 -1.58 9.00
CA ILE A 138 15.23 -3.01 8.92
C ILE A 138 15.90 -3.32 7.58
N ALA A 139 15.29 -2.92 6.46
CA ALA A 139 15.74 -3.30 5.12
C ALA A 139 17.06 -2.65 4.71
N HIS A 140 17.30 -1.40 5.08
CA HIS A 140 18.46 -0.63 4.63
C HIS A 140 19.57 -0.51 5.67
N GLN A 141 19.23 -0.61 6.96
CA GLN A 141 20.16 -0.40 8.07
C GLN A 141 20.37 -1.66 8.92
N ASN A 142 19.78 -2.79 8.52
CA ASN A 142 19.74 -4.00 9.34
C ASN A 142 19.28 -3.72 10.78
N ASP A 143 18.32 -2.75 10.91
CA ASP A 143 17.75 -2.34 12.18
C ASP A 143 18.77 -1.77 13.18
N ARG A 144 19.82 -1.12 12.67
CA ARG A 144 20.90 -0.53 13.49
C ARG A 144 20.92 0.99 13.41
N SER A 145 21.16 1.63 14.54
CA SER A 145 21.43 3.06 14.58
C SER A 145 22.76 3.37 13.86
N HIS A 146 22.77 4.37 12.99
CA HIS A 146 23.99 4.85 12.34
C HIS A 146 25.00 5.44 13.33
N GLU A 147 24.53 5.98 14.47
CA GLU A 147 25.39 6.64 15.46
C GLU A 147 26.05 5.64 16.39
N THR A 148 25.30 4.64 16.86
CA THR A 148 25.73 3.72 17.92
C THR A 148 26.00 2.30 17.44
N ALA A 149 25.60 1.97 16.21
CA ALA A 149 25.58 0.61 15.66
C ALA A 149 24.75 -0.40 16.50
N VAL A 150 24.01 0.09 17.50
CA VAL A 150 23.14 -0.74 18.34
C VAL A 150 21.90 -1.11 17.53
N GLN A 151 21.55 -2.40 17.54
CA GLN A 151 20.37 -2.92 16.87
C GLN A 151 19.13 -2.66 17.75
N THR A 152 18.08 -2.12 17.13
CA THR A 152 16.80 -1.90 17.82
C THR A 152 16.19 -3.23 18.21
N ASP A 153 15.71 -3.35 19.44
CA ASP A 153 15.06 -4.58 19.91
C ASP A 153 13.72 -4.81 19.20
N ILE A 154 13.37 -6.09 19.04
CA ILE A 154 12.14 -6.50 18.39
C ILE A 154 11.52 -7.67 19.17
N THR A 155 10.20 -7.64 19.32
CA THR A 155 9.45 -8.67 20.04
C THR A 155 8.39 -9.28 19.12
N ARG A 156 7.93 -10.48 19.48
CA ARG A 156 6.84 -11.15 18.77
C ARG A 156 5.56 -10.30 18.80
N ASP A 157 5.27 -9.69 19.93
CA ASP A 157 4.04 -8.88 20.11
C ASP A 157 4.08 -7.63 19.23
N PHE A 158 5.25 -6.98 19.11
CA PHE A 158 5.45 -5.87 18.19
C PHE A 158 5.16 -6.27 16.74
N VAL A 159 5.69 -7.42 16.29
CA VAL A 159 5.44 -7.93 14.94
C VAL A 159 3.95 -8.27 14.74
N GLY A 160 3.30 -8.85 15.75
CA GLY A 160 1.87 -9.12 15.71
C GLY A 160 1.03 -7.85 15.52
N VAL A 161 1.32 -6.80 16.28
CA VAL A 161 0.66 -5.49 16.12
C VAL A 161 0.94 -4.88 14.75
N TYR A 162 2.17 -4.99 14.27
CA TYR A 162 2.58 -4.48 12.96
C TYR A 162 1.78 -5.13 11.81
N ILE A 163 1.70 -6.45 11.79
CA ILE A 163 0.94 -7.21 10.80
C ILE A 163 -0.56 -6.90 10.89
N ASN A 164 -1.11 -6.84 12.10
CA ASN A 164 -2.51 -6.48 12.31
C ASN A 164 -2.85 -5.07 11.77
N ASN A 165 -1.95 -4.10 11.90
CA ASN A 165 -2.17 -2.78 11.31
C ASN A 165 -2.23 -2.84 9.78
N ILE A 166 -1.40 -3.67 9.14
CA ILE A 166 -1.46 -3.91 7.70
C ILE A 166 -2.79 -4.56 7.31
N GLU A 167 -3.22 -5.59 8.04
CA GLU A 167 -4.52 -6.26 7.82
C GLU A 167 -5.69 -5.28 7.94
N CYS A 168 -5.67 -4.38 8.93
CA CYS A 168 -6.69 -3.33 9.06
C CYS A 168 -6.75 -2.42 7.82
N ILE A 169 -5.59 -2.04 7.26
CA ILE A 169 -5.54 -1.21 6.06
C ILE A 169 -6.10 -1.98 4.86
N VAL A 170 -5.67 -3.22 4.64
CA VAL A 170 -6.14 -4.08 3.53
C VAL A 170 -7.65 -4.26 3.60
N ASN A 171 -8.18 -4.66 4.75
CA ASN A 171 -9.62 -4.86 4.95
C ASN A 171 -10.42 -3.56 4.66
N ALA A 172 -9.91 -2.41 5.13
CA ALA A 172 -10.57 -1.12 4.87
C ALA A 172 -10.56 -0.74 3.39
N VAL A 173 -9.51 -1.09 2.65
CA VAL A 173 -9.43 -0.90 1.20
C VAL A 173 -10.42 -1.82 0.50
N ASP A 174 -10.45 -3.12 0.83
CA ASP A 174 -11.37 -4.11 0.24
C ASP A 174 -12.83 -3.69 0.44
N GLU A 175 -13.21 -3.33 1.67
CA GLU A 175 -14.57 -2.87 1.94
C GLU A 175 -14.95 -1.61 1.14
N ARG A 176 -14.01 -0.70 0.91
CA ARG A 176 -14.24 0.50 0.06
C ARG A 176 -14.40 0.14 -1.43
N ILE A 177 -13.75 -0.91 -1.88
CA ILE A 177 -13.89 -1.45 -3.24
C ILE A 177 -15.25 -2.13 -3.39
N GLU A 178 -15.62 -2.98 -2.45
CA GLU A 178 -16.93 -3.65 -2.44
C GLU A 178 -18.09 -2.64 -2.43
N GLU A 179 -17.97 -1.55 -1.65
CA GLU A 179 -18.96 -0.46 -1.67
C GLU A 179 -19.11 0.19 -3.06
N LYS A 180 -18.03 0.25 -3.87
CA LYS A 180 -18.09 0.75 -5.24
C LYS A 180 -18.68 -0.26 -6.20
N ASP A 181 -18.33 -1.54 -6.08
CA ASP A 181 -18.87 -2.62 -6.92
C ASP A 181 -20.39 -2.80 -6.73
N LEU A 182 -20.89 -2.54 -5.52
CA LEU A 182 -22.35 -2.62 -5.24
C LEU A 182 -23.16 -1.44 -5.79
N ASN A 183 -22.50 -0.36 -6.21
CA ASN A 183 -23.14 0.86 -6.72
C ASN A 183 -23.16 0.93 -8.27
N ILE A 184 -22.84 -0.20 -8.93
CA ILE A 184 -22.95 -0.40 -10.38
C ILE A 184 -24.37 -0.89 -10.72
#